data_ce58d992b1df9b44a99bfab71c83017c
#
_entry.id   ce58d992b1df9b44a99bfab71c83017c
#
_cell.length_a   1.000
_cell.length_b   1.000
_cell.length_c   1.000
_cell.angle_alpha   90.00
_cell.angle_beta   90.00
_cell.angle_gamma   90.00
#
_symmetry.space_group_name_H-M   'P 1'
#
loop_
_entity.id
_entity.type
_entity.pdbx_description
1 polymer ?
#
loop_
_entity_poly.entity_id
_entity_poly.type
_entity_poly.pdbx_seq_one_letter_code
_entity_poly.pdbx_strand_id
1 'polypeptide(L)'
;EVQPEYRLTALQPFLSSLYDSAKIVCVQNGKTLLLQNDISIAVLSVDSGFVSQVCNNLISNAARYARSTVTLSFALQEGGLLLTVSDDGEGFDPGSLQKATDPYYTGESSHSEHFGLGLYICRLLCERHGGFLQTRNTAEGAAVSAFFKAPAL
;
A
#
# COMPACT_ATOMS: atom_id res chain seq x y z
N GLU A 1 1.26 -22.78 -1.05
CA GLU A 1 1.94 -21.52 -0.87
C GLU A 1 1.82 -20.64 -2.10
N VAL A 2 1.42 -19.38 -1.91
CA VAL A 2 1.13 -18.49 -3.03
C VAL A 2 2.42 -17.93 -3.61
N GLN A 3 2.62 -18.14 -4.92
CA GLN A 3 3.76 -17.60 -5.66
C GLN A 3 3.27 -16.57 -6.66
N PRO A 4 4.06 -15.52 -6.94
CA PRO A 4 3.61 -14.51 -7.89
C PRO A 4 3.60 -15.04 -9.32
N GLU A 5 2.62 -14.58 -10.10
CA GLU A 5 2.54 -14.78 -11.53
C GLU A 5 2.91 -13.47 -12.22
N TYR A 6 4.15 -13.35 -12.64
CA TYR A 6 4.62 -12.14 -13.29
C TYR A 6 4.11 -12.06 -14.73
N ARG A 7 3.52 -10.91 -15.09
CA ARG A 7 3.05 -10.64 -16.45
C ARG A 7 3.42 -9.22 -16.83
N LEU A 8 3.80 -9.03 -18.08
CA LEU A 8 3.98 -7.68 -18.61
C LEU A 8 2.67 -6.93 -18.48
N THR A 9 2.69 -5.84 -17.75
CA THR A 9 1.49 -5.07 -17.40
C THR A 9 1.62 -3.66 -17.96
N ALA A 10 0.60 -3.22 -18.70
CA ALA A 10 0.51 -1.84 -19.16
C ALA A 10 0.24 -0.97 -17.91
N LEU A 11 1.24 -0.17 -17.51
CA LEU A 11 1.21 0.47 -16.20
C LEU A 11 0.15 1.55 -16.07
N GLN A 12 0.05 2.47 -17.03
CA GLN A 12 -0.88 3.59 -16.85
C GLN A 12 -2.34 3.14 -16.70
N PRO A 13 -2.86 2.23 -17.55
CA PRO A 13 -4.21 1.70 -17.33
C PRO A 13 -4.36 0.96 -16.00
N PHE A 14 -3.35 0.19 -15.60
CA PHE A 14 -3.39 -0.54 -14.34
C PHE A 14 -3.40 0.41 -13.13
N LEU A 15 -2.48 1.38 -13.11
CA LEU A 15 -2.40 2.35 -12.02
C LEU A 15 -3.67 3.21 -11.95
N SER A 16 -4.24 3.54 -13.10
CA SER A 16 -5.52 4.26 -13.15
C SER A 16 -6.65 3.44 -12.53
N SER A 17 -6.67 2.14 -12.77
CA SER A 17 -7.68 1.28 -12.15
C SER A 17 -7.51 1.18 -10.64
N LEU A 18 -6.27 1.16 -10.15
CA LEU A 18 -6.01 1.20 -8.71
C LEU A 18 -6.50 2.50 -8.10
N TYR A 19 -6.24 3.62 -8.76
CA TYR A 19 -6.71 4.92 -8.32
C TYR A 19 -8.23 4.97 -8.25
N ASP A 20 -8.92 4.50 -9.30
CA ASP A 20 -10.39 4.53 -9.35
C ASP A 20 -10.99 3.73 -8.19
N SER A 21 -10.46 2.54 -7.92
CA SER A 21 -10.91 1.72 -6.79
C SER A 21 -10.64 2.41 -5.45
N ALA A 22 -9.46 3.00 -5.30
CA ALA A 22 -9.08 3.72 -4.09
C ALA A 22 -9.99 4.92 -3.85
N LYS A 23 -10.35 5.65 -4.90
CA LYS A 23 -11.22 6.81 -4.79
C LYS A 23 -12.60 6.45 -4.26
N ILE A 24 -13.16 5.32 -4.72
CA ILE A 24 -14.44 4.83 -4.22
C ILE A 24 -14.39 4.63 -2.71
N VAL A 25 -13.35 3.93 -2.23
CA VAL A 25 -13.18 3.66 -0.80
C VAL A 25 -13.03 4.95 0.00
N CYS A 26 -12.20 5.88 -0.47
CA CYS A 26 -11.99 7.16 0.22
C CYS A 26 -13.27 7.95 0.30
N VAL A 27 -14.01 8.08 -0.81
CA VAL A 27 -15.28 8.80 -0.84
C VAL A 27 -16.30 8.20 0.12
N GLN A 28 -16.39 6.87 0.16
CA GLN A 28 -17.28 6.17 1.09
C GLN A 28 -16.96 6.45 2.56
N ASN A 29 -15.71 6.80 2.85
CA ASN A 29 -15.27 7.14 4.20
C ASN A 29 -15.20 8.65 4.44
N GLY A 30 -15.67 9.44 3.49
CA GLY A 30 -15.67 10.91 3.60
C GLY A 30 -14.29 11.53 3.51
N LYS A 31 -13.36 10.88 2.81
CA LYS A 31 -11.98 11.34 2.70
C LYS A 31 -11.64 11.76 1.28
N THR A 32 -10.68 12.68 1.17
CA THR A 32 -10.13 13.10 -0.12
C THR A 32 -8.96 12.22 -0.50
N LEU A 33 -8.88 11.78 -1.75
CA LEU A 33 -7.74 11.03 -2.27
C LEU A 33 -6.92 11.92 -3.20
N LEU A 34 -5.62 12.01 -2.91
CA LEU A 34 -4.66 12.68 -3.78
C LEU A 34 -3.79 11.62 -4.47
N LEU A 35 -3.41 11.88 -5.71
CA LEU A 35 -2.57 10.97 -6.50
C LEU A 35 -1.26 11.64 -6.86
N GLN A 36 -0.15 10.90 -6.66
CA GLN A 36 1.16 11.27 -7.17
C GLN A 36 1.67 10.10 -8.01
N ASN A 37 1.70 10.31 -9.32
CA ASN A 37 2.18 9.27 -10.25
C ASN A 37 3.43 9.79 -10.97
N ASP A 38 4.59 9.29 -10.56
CA ASP A 38 5.88 9.68 -11.12
C ASP A 38 6.40 8.67 -12.14
N ILE A 39 5.54 7.76 -12.60
CA ILE A 39 5.97 6.70 -13.52
C ILE A 39 5.72 7.12 -14.96
N SER A 40 6.76 7.02 -15.79
CA SER A 40 6.69 7.34 -17.21
C SER A 40 6.90 6.13 -18.13
N ILE A 41 7.35 4.98 -17.60
CA ILE A 41 7.51 3.79 -18.45
C ILE A 41 6.16 3.15 -18.74
N ALA A 42 6.07 2.48 -19.90
CA ALA A 42 4.80 1.94 -20.39
C ALA A 42 4.42 0.60 -19.75
N VAL A 43 5.41 -0.27 -19.54
CA VAL A 43 5.15 -1.65 -19.08
C VAL A 43 6.13 -2.05 -18.00
N LEU A 44 5.67 -2.94 -17.13
CA LEU A 44 6.51 -3.56 -16.12
C LEU A 44 5.96 -4.96 -15.85
N SER A 45 6.85 -5.91 -15.57
CA SER A 45 6.44 -7.26 -15.23
C SER A 45 6.12 -7.34 -13.74
N VAL A 46 4.84 -7.50 -13.40
CA VAL A 46 4.37 -7.59 -12.02
C VAL A 46 3.24 -8.59 -11.93
N ASP A 47 2.95 -9.03 -10.70
CA ASP A 47 1.70 -9.73 -10.40
C ASP A 47 0.64 -8.69 -10.04
N SER A 48 -0.22 -8.36 -10.98
CA SER A 48 -1.23 -7.32 -10.80
C SER A 48 -2.21 -7.66 -9.67
N GLY A 49 -2.48 -8.94 -9.44
CA GLY A 49 -3.35 -9.38 -8.35
C GLY A 49 -2.72 -9.09 -6.98
N PHE A 50 -1.43 -9.37 -6.82
CA PHE A 50 -0.70 -9.04 -5.59
C PHE A 50 -0.72 -7.53 -5.34
N VAL A 51 -0.40 -6.75 -6.37
CA VAL A 51 -0.36 -5.28 -6.24
C VAL A 51 -1.74 -4.74 -5.88
N SER A 52 -2.79 -5.23 -6.55
CA SER A 52 -4.18 -4.79 -6.29
C SER A 52 -4.60 -5.11 -4.86
N GLN A 53 -4.30 -6.31 -4.39
CA GLN A 53 -4.69 -6.73 -3.03
C GLN A 53 -3.99 -5.88 -1.98
N VAL A 54 -2.70 -5.63 -2.14
CA VAL A 54 -1.94 -4.79 -1.22
C VAL A 54 -2.48 -3.36 -1.25
N CYS A 55 -2.66 -2.79 -2.44
CA CYS A 55 -3.18 -1.43 -2.58
C CYS A 55 -4.53 -1.29 -1.89
N ASN A 56 -5.46 -2.21 -2.13
CA ASN A 56 -6.79 -2.16 -1.53
C ASN A 56 -6.73 -2.21 0.00
N ASN A 57 -5.88 -3.07 0.57
CA ASN A 57 -5.73 -3.16 2.01
C ASN A 57 -5.14 -1.88 2.61
N LEU A 58 -4.11 -1.32 1.98
CA LEU A 58 -3.50 -0.09 2.46
C LEU A 58 -4.46 1.10 2.37
N ILE A 59 -5.21 1.20 1.28
CA ILE A 59 -6.19 2.27 1.10
C ILE A 59 -7.33 2.14 2.12
N SER A 60 -7.83 0.95 2.37
CA SER A 60 -8.90 0.74 3.35
C SER A 60 -8.48 1.18 4.74
N ASN A 61 -7.26 0.84 5.14
CA ASN A 61 -6.73 1.27 6.43
C ASN A 61 -6.56 2.79 6.48
N ALA A 62 -5.93 3.37 5.47
CA ALA A 62 -5.69 4.82 5.43
C ALA A 62 -7.00 5.61 5.42
N ALA A 63 -7.99 5.18 4.63
CA ALA A 63 -9.28 5.85 4.56
C ALA A 63 -10.02 5.82 5.89
N ARG A 64 -9.81 4.76 6.68
CA ARG A 64 -10.45 4.64 8.00
C ARG A 64 -9.84 5.59 9.02
N TYR A 65 -8.52 5.75 9.00
CA TYR A 65 -7.81 6.48 10.05
C TYR A 65 -7.39 7.89 9.68
N ALA A 66 -7.44 8.26 8.41
CA ALA A 66 -7.18 9.62 7.98
C ALA A 66 -8.16 10.59 8.63
N ARG A 67 -7.69 11.80 8.91
CA ARG A 67 -8.59 12.89 9.32
C ARG A 67 -9.39 13.39 8.14
N SER A 68 -8.71 13.67 7.02
CA SER A 68 -9.36 14.19 5.83
C SER A 68 -8.77 13.70 4.51
N THR A 69 -7.50 13.35 4.48
CA THR A 69 -6.78 13.16 3.21
C THR A 69 -5.92 11.91 3.22
N VAL A 70 -6.04 11.15 2.13
CA VAL A 70 -5.20 9.98 1.82
C VAL A 70 -4.44 10.32 0.54
N THR A 71 -3.15 9.98 0.50
CA THR A 71 -2.31 10.16 -0.68
C THR A 71 -1.85 8.81 -1.20
N LEU A 72 -2.09 8.54 -2.48
CA LEU A 72 -1.63 7.33 -3.17
C LEU A 72 -0.52 7.75 -4.12
N SER A 73 0.66 7.15 -3.96
CA SER A 73 1.84 7.48 -4.74
C SER A 73 2.38 6.26 -5.47
N PHE A 74 2.78 6.45 -6.72
CA PHE A 74 3.43 5.42 -7.52
C PHE A 74 4.77 5.94 -8.01
N ALA A 75 5.81 5.14 -7.87
CA ALA A 75 7.15 5.46 -8.34
C ALA A 75 7.87 4.19 -8.77
N LEU A 76 8.90 4.33 -9.57
CA LEU A 76 9.82 3.22 -9.87
C LEU A 76 11.03 3.34 -8.97
N GLN A 77 11.50 2.20 -8.48
CA GLN A 77 12.69 2.13 -7.64
C GLN A 77 13.42 0.84 -7.96
N GLU A 78 14.68 0.94 -8.35
CA GLU A 78 15.58 -0.21 -8.54
C GLU A 78 14.92 -1.45 -9.17
N GLY A 79 14.28 -1.24 -10.34
CA GLY A 79 13.71 -2.34 -11.10
C GLY A 79 12.38 -2.85 -10.58
N GLY A 80 11.62 -2.01 -9.88
CA GLY A 80 10.33 -2.40 -9.38
C GLY A 80 9.37 -1.24 -9.18
N LEU A 81 8.18 -1.57 -8.72
CA LEU A 81 7.11 -0.63 -8.45
C LEU A 81 7.07 -0.33 -6.95
N LEU A 82 7.18 0.93 -6.59
CA LEU A 82 6.99 1.40 -5.24
C LEU A 82 5.62 2.08 -5.14
N LEU A 83 4.78 1.53 -4.28
CA LEU A 83 3.44 2.03 -4.00
C LEU A 83 3.42 2.53 -2.56
N THR A 84 3.06 3.79 -2.34
CA THR A 84 3.00 4.36 -1.00
C THR A 84 1.61 4.91 -0.75
N VAL A 85 1.05 4.57 0.40
CA VAL A 85 -0.22 5.12 0.88
C VAL A 85 0.05 5.84 2.17
N SER A 86 -0.27 7.13 2.22
CA SER A 86 -0.09 7.95 3.42
C SER A 86 -1.40 8.64 3.78
N ASP A 87 -1.51 9.01 5.04
CA ASP A 87 -2.69 9.70 5.54
C ASP A 87 -2.30 10.80 6.53
N ASP A 88 -3.27 11.65 6.86
CA ASP A 88 -3.12 12.75 7.80
C ASP A 88 -3.73 12.44 9.18
N GLY A 89 -3.81 11.18 9.53
CA GLY A 89 -4.32 10.74 10.83
C GLY A 89 -3.30 10.84 11.95
N GLU A 90 -3.57 10.12 13.04
CA GLU A 90 -2.70 10.15 14.22
C GLU A 90 -1.35 9.46 14.00
N GLY A 91 -1.24 8.61 13.00
CA GLY A 91 -0.05 7.81 12.79
C GLY A 91 -0.05 6.54 13.65
N PHE A 92 1.03 5.79 13.56
CA PHE A 92 1.21 4.60 14.40
C PHE A 92 1.71 5.01 15.78
N ASP A 93 1.27 4.30 16.81
CA ASP A 93 1.87 4.45 18.13
C ASP A 93 3.35 4.09 18.06
N PRO A 94 4.24 4.82 18.76
CA PRO A 94 5.67 4.50 18.72
C PRO A 94 5.98 3.04 19.06
N GLY A 95 5.27 2.44 19.98
CA GLY A 95 5.44 1.04 20.35
C GLY A 95 4.89 0.06 19.33
N SER A 96 4.00 0.51 18.45
CA SER A 96 3.36 -0.33 17.44
C SER A 96 4.09 -0.32 16.10
N LEU A 97 4.93 0.69 15.85
CA LEU A 97 5.43 0.96 14.51
C LEU A 97 6.19 -0.21 13.90
N GLN A 98 7.02 -0.88 14.68
CA GLN A 98 7.80 -2.02 14.20
C GLN A 98 6.99 -3.30 14.13
N LYS A 99 5.88 -3.39 14.86
CA LYS A 99 5.08 -4.61 15.00
C LYS A 99 3.79 -4.58 14.19
N ALA A 100 3.49 -3.47 13.53
CA ALA A 100 2.21 -3.30 12.83
C ALA A 100 1.98 -4.35 11.74
N THR A 101 3.06 -4.96 11.21
CA THR A 101 2.97 -5.99 10.18
C THR A 101 3.04 -7.41 10.74
N ASP A 102 3.15 -7.60 12.05
CA ASP A 102 3.17 -8.92 12.65
C ASP A 102 1.75 -9.52 12.65
N PRO A 103 1.63 -10.86 12.54
CA PRO A 103 0.29 -11.48 12.53
C PRO A 103 -0.45 -11.19 13.83
N TYR A 104 -1.73 -10.84 13.69
CA TYR A 104 -2.64 -10.61 14.83
C TYR A 104 -2.21 -9.50 15.79
N TYR A 105 -1.23 -8.68 15.44
CA TYR A 105 -0.86 -7.56 16.29
C TYR A 105 -1.96 -6.51 16.26
N THR A 106 -2.46 -6.12 17.45
CA THR A 106 -3.53 -5.12 17.55
C THR A 106 -3.10 -3.81 18.22
N GLY A 107 -1.98 -3.79 18.93
CA GLY A 107 -1.52 -2.58 19.62
C GLY A 107 -2.46 -2.16 20.75
N GLU A 108 -2.25 -0.95 21.28
CA GLU A 108 -3.03 -0.43 22.41
C GLU A 108 -4.25 0.38 22.00
N SER A 109 -4.29 0.89 20.78
CA SER A 109 -5.42 1.68 20.29
C SER A 109 -6.41 0.79 19.55
N SER A 110 -7.69 1.21 19.52
CA SER A 110 -8.71 0.50 18.76
C SER A 110 -8.43 0.42 17.26
N HIS A 111 -7.57 1.28 16.76
CA HIS A 111 -7.15 1.28 15.35
C HIS A 111 -6.43 0.00 14.98
N SER A 112 -5.60 -0.49 15.87
CA SER A 112 -4.70 -1.61 15.59
C SER A 112 -5.43 -2.92 15.31
N GLU A 113 -6.67 -3.05 15.74
CA GLU A 113 -7.48 -4.23 15.44
C GLU A 113 -7.63 -4.46 13.94
N HIS A 114 -7.67 -3.38 13.17
CA HIS A 114 -7.87 -3.44 11.73
C HIS A 114 -6.60 -3.65 10.95
N PHE A 115 -5.43 -3.42 11.58
CA PHE A 115 -4.15 -3.70 10.95
C PHE A 115 -3.78 -5.17 11.00
N GLY A 116 -4.21 -5.89 12.02
CA GLY A 116 -3.83 -7.26 12.34
C GLY A 116 -3.36 -8.13 11.17
N LEU A 117 -4.29 -8.83 10.50
CA LEU A 117 -3.95 -9.68 9.37
C LEU A 117 -3.71 -8.90 8.09
N GLY A 118 -4.35 -7.74 7.92
CA GLY A 118 -4.25 -6.97 6.69
C GLY A 118 -2.82 -6.57 6.34
N LEU A 119 -2.11 -5.94 7.27
CA LEU A 119 -0.72 -5.54 7.02
C LEU A 119 0.23 -6.73 6.96
N TYR A 120 -0.02 -7.78 7.75
CA TYR A 120 0.77 -8.99 7.67
C TYR A 120 0.67 -9.63 6.28
N ILE A 121 -0.54 -9.75 5.73
CA ILE A 121 -0.76 -10.29 4.39
C ILE A 121 -0.06 -9.42 3.35
N CYS A 122 -0.15 -8.09 3.48
CA CYS A 122 0.55 -7.17 2.58
C CYS A 122 2.05 -7.41 2.61
N ARG A 123 2.63 -7.60 3.80
CA ARG A 123 4.06 -7.89 3.92
C ARG A 123 4.42 -9.18 3.21
N LEU A 124 3.64 -10.25 3.42
CA LEU A 124 3.91 -11.53 2.76
C LEU A 124 3.87 -11.42 1.24
N LEU A 125 2.85 -10.73 0.69
CA LEU A 125 2.72 -10.58 -0.75
C LEU A 125 3.88 -9.76 -1.33
N CYS A 126 4.27 -8.69 -0.66
CA CYS A 126 5.42 -7.89 -1.10
C CYS A 126 6.71 -8.70 -1.08
N GLU A 127 6.95 -9.45 0.00
CA GLU A 127 8.18 -10.26 0.13
C GLU A 127 8.22 -11.38 -0.90
N ARG A 128 7.09 -12.02 -1.16
CA ARG A 128 7.02 -13.05 -2.20
C ARG A 128 7.21 -12.49 -3.60
N HIS A 129 6.87 -11.22 -3.80
CA HIS A 129 7.12 -10.51 -5.05
C HIS A 129 8.56 -9.99 -5.15
N GLY A 130 9.41 -10.35 -4.20
CA GLY A 130 10.80 -9.93 -4.17
C GLY A 130 11.06 -8.57 -3.58
N GLY A 131 10.05 -7.97 -2.95
CA GLY A 131 10.13 -6.63 -2.37
C GLY A 131 9.95 -6.63 -0.85
N PHE A 132 9.31 -5.57 -0.36
CA PHE A 132 9.15 -5.35 1.09
C PHE A 132 7.92 -4.48 1.37
N LEU A 133 7.51 -4.48 2.63
CA LEU A 133 6.52 -3.55 3.16
C LEU A 133 7.17 -2.79 4.32
N GLN A 134 7.03 -1.48 4.33
CA GLN A 134 7.61 -0.63 5.36
C GLN A 134 6.57 0.34 5.90
N THR A 135 6.45 0.40 7.22
CA THR A 135 5.57 1.35 7.91
C THR A 135 6.41 2.44 8.55
N ARG A 136 5.90 3.67 8.52
CA ARG A 136 6.57 4.80 9.18
C ARG A 136 5.57 5.88 9.53
N ASN A 137 5.95 6.75 10.47
CA ASN A 137 5.24 7.98 10.73
C ASN A 137 5.89 9.11 9.93
N THR A 138 5.06 10.05 9.46
CA THR A 138 5.50 11.28 8.82
C THR A 138 5.13 12.46 9.71
N ALA A 139 5.50 13.67 9.29
CA ALA A 139 5.09 14.87 10.01
C ALA A 139 3.56 15.02 10.07
N GLU A 140 2.83 14.40 9.14
CA GLU A 140 1.38 14.57 9.01
C GLU A 140 0.56 13.38 9.54
N GLY A 141 1.13 12.18 9.56
CA GLY A 141 0.41 10.98 9.97
C GLY A 141 1.20 9.71 9.70
N ALA A 142 0.56 8.71 9.11
CA ALA A 142 1.18 7.43 8.80
C ALA A 142 1.47 7.29 7.32
N ALA A 143 2.49 6.51 6.99
CA ALA A 143 2.78 6.12 5.61
C ALA A 143 3.19 4.66 5.57
N VAL A 144 2.70 3.93 4.57
CA VAL A 144 3.06 2.54 4.32
C VAL A 144 3.54 2.44 2.88
N SER A 145 4.75 1.93 2.70
CA SER A 145 5.36 1.75 1.39
C SER A 145 5.45 0.27 1.07
N ALA A 146 4.96 -0.10 -0.10
CA ALA A 146 4.99 -1.46 -0.61
C ALA A 146 5.84 -1.49 -1.88
N PHE A 147 6.89 -2.31 -1.87
CA PHE A 147 7.77 -2.46 -3.01
C PHE A 147 7.58 -3.83 -3.65
N PHE A 148 7.39 -3.82 -4.97
CA PHE A 148 7.20 -5.02 -5.79
C PHE A 148 8.33 -5.06 -6.82
N LYS A 149 9.30 -5.92 -6.59
CA LYS A 149 10.42 -6.03 -7.50
C LYS A 149 9.99 -6.78 -8.76
N ALA A 150 10.29 -6.22 -9.93
CA ALA A 150 10.07 -6.93 -11.17
C ALA A 150 11.18 -7.97 -11.37
N PRO A 151 10.87 -9.14 -11.97
CA PRO A 151 11.91 -10.13 -12.22
C PRO A 151 12.89 -9.62 -13.25
N ALA A 152 14.15 -10.07 -13.15
CA ALA A 152 15.15 -9.79 -14.16
C ALA A 152 14.75 -10.46 -15.49
N LEU A 153 14.98 -9.75 -16.61
CA LEU A 153 14.70 -10.28 -17.94
C LEU A 153 15.82 -11.20 -18.41
#